data_974517d9109dc425304acc6565000014
#
_entry.id   974517d9109dc425304acc6565000014
#
_cell.length_a   1.000
_cell.length_b   1.000
_cell.length_c   1.000
_cell.angle_alpha   90.00
_cell.angle_beta   90.00
_cell.angle_gamma   90.00
#
_symmetry.space_group_name_H-M   'P 1'
#
loop_
_entity.id
_entity.type
_entity.pdbx_description
1 polymer ?
#
loop_
_entity_poly.entity_id
_entity_poly.type
_entity_poly.pdbx_seq_one_letter_code
_entity_poly.pdbx_strand_id
1 'polypeptide(L)'
;MVFQQGALFEWMSVRENVGFGPSMKSMPKNDKKEIVDHLLDVVGLQEFKEKAVYELSGGMQQRVALARCLANDPDVILMDEPLGALDALTREKMQSLVLKLWKETGKTIILITHSVEEALLLGERLIVMAPRPGRIHKEYRLPFAELGVNADLREVKKHPEFGPRREEILNMIWDMEEEIMGTKEDAA
;
A
#
# COMPACT_ATOMS: atom_id res chain seq x y z
N MET A 1 6.13 7.77 -3.95
CA MET A 1 5.20 6.80 -4.58
C MET A 1 5.76 5.41 -4.42
N VAL A 2 4.89 4.44 -4.12
CA VAL A 2 5.22 3.02 -4.02
C VAL A 2 4.45 2.30 -5.14
N PHE A 3 5.16 1.56 -5.98
CA PHE A 3 4.60 0.86 -7.13
C PHE A 3 4.43 -0.64 -6.83
N GLN A 4 3.62 -1.33 -7.63
CA GLN A 4 3.40 -2.77 -7.56
C GLN A 4 4.71 -3.58 -7.67
N GLN A 5 5.58 -3.21 -8.61
CA GLN A 5 6.95 -3.71 -8.68
C GLN A 5 7.85 -2.65 -8.04
N GLY A 6 8.24 -2.78 -6.81
CA GLY A 6 8.98 -1.85 -5.94
C GLY A 6 9.83 -0.74 -6.57
N ALA A 7 10.07 -0.78 -7.88
CA ALA A 7 10.87 0.17 -8.68
C ALA A 7 12.18 0.56 -7.97
N LEU A 8 12.85 -0.42 -7.35
CA LEU A 8 14.10 -0.25 -6.63
C LEU A 8 15.27 -0.15 -7.62
N PHE A 9 16.33 0.52 -7.20
CA PHE A 9 17.59 0.55 -7.94
C PHE A 9 18.34 -0.77 -7.71
N GLU A 10 18.31 -1.65 -8.69
CA GLU A 10 18.85 -3.03 -8.58
C GLU A 10 20.37 -3.07 -8.32
N TRP A 11 21.09 -2.03 -8.75
CA TRP A 11 22.54 -1.88 -8.56
C TRP A 11 22.92 -1.28 -7.20
N MET A 12 21.95 -0.96 -6.36
CA MET A 12 22.13 -0.40 -5.02
C MET A 12 21.78 -1.42 -3.96
N SER A 13 22.45 -1.31 -2.80
CA SER A 13 22.06 -2.03 -1.59
C SER A 13 20.72 -1.54 -1.03
N VAL A 14 20.15 -2.27 -0.09
CA VAL A 14 18.96 -1.87 0.65
C VAL A 14 19.13 -0.50 1.30
N ARG A 15 20.24 -0.31 2.01
CA ARG A 15 20.60 0.97 2.65
C ARG A 15 20.68 2.12 1.66
N GLU A 16 21.33 1.91 0.53
CA GLU A 16 21.47 2.92 -0.51
C GLU A 16 20.14 3.30 -1.16
N ASN A 17 19.27 2.30 -1.40
CA ASN A 17 17.91 2.56 -1.87
C ASN A 17 17.13 3.45 -0.92
N VAL A 18 17.09 3.11 0.38
CA VAL A 18 16.37 3.92 1.38
C VAL A 18 16.99 5.31 1.51
N GLY A 19 18.32 5.40 1.52
CA GLY A 19 19.05 6.66 1.65
C GLY A 19 19.13 7.50 0.38
N PHE A 20 18.57 7.06 -0.74
CA PHE A 20 18.70 7.77 -2.02
C PHE A 20 18.11 9.18 -1.99
N GLY A 21 16.85 9.31 -1.55
CA GLY A 21 16.19 10.61 -1.46
C GLY A 21 16.90 11.60 -0.52
N PRO A 22 17.19 11.22 0.73
CA PRO A 22 18.01 12.02 1.63
C PRO A 22 19.36 12.44 1.04
N SER A 23 20.02 11.57 0.24
CA SER A 23 21.26 11.91 -0.46
C SER A 23 21.07 13.00 -1.51
N MET A 24 19.96 13.00 -2.25
CA MET A 24 19.63 14.02 -3.24
C MET A 24 19.32 15.38 -2.60
N LYS A 25 18.79 15.38 -1.38
CA LYS A 25 18.56 16.60 -0.59
C LYS A 25 19.83 17.13 0.11
N SER A 26 21.00 16.55 -0.19
CA SER A 26 22.28 16.92 0.45
C SER A 26 22.24 16.84 1.99
N MET A 27 21.47 15.93 2.53
CA MET A 27 21.34 15.73 3.97
C MET A 27 22.70 15.33 4.59
N PRO A 28 23.04 15.84 5.79
CA PRO A 28 24.26 15.45 6.50
C PRO A 28 24.35 13.93 6.67
N LYS A 29 25.57 13.37 6.58
CA LYS A 29 25.78 11.91 6.59
C LYS A 29 25.22 11.22 7.86
N ASN A 30 25.33 11.88 9.02
CA ASN A 30 24.85 11.34 10.28
C ASN A 30 23.32 11.29 10.34
N ASP A 31 22.65 12.37 9.95
CA ASP A 31 21.19 12.45 9.93
C ASP A 31 20.60 11.44 8.94
N LYS A 32 21.21 11.34 7.74
CA LYS A 32 20.85 10.33 6.75
C LYS A 32 20.97 8.90 7.32
N LYS A 33 22.09 8.61 8.00
CA LYS A 33 22.30 7.29 8.59
C LYS A 33 21.24 6.97 9.64
N GLU A 34 20.91 7.92 10.50
CA GLU A 34 19.92 7.76 11.56
C GLU A 34 18.52 7.48 10.96
N ILE A 35 18.08 8.26 9.96
CA ILE A 35 16.80 8.06 9.28
C ILE A 35 16.77 6.68 8.61
N VAL A 36 17.81 6.31 7.89
CA VAL A 36 17.86 5.03 7.19
C VAL A 36 17.85 3.86 8.17
N ASP A 37 18.67 3.89 9.21
CA ASP A 37 18.72 2.83 10.21
C ASP A 37 17.38 2.71 10.97
N HIS A 38 16.73 3.83 11.31
CA HIS A 38 15.41 3.84 11.91
C HIS A 38 14.34 3.22 10.99
N LEU A 39 14.27 3.64 9.73
CA LEU A 39 13.27 3.12 8.80
C LEU A 39 13.48 1.65 8.48
N LEU A 40 14.72 1.19 8.39
CA LEU A 40 15.03 -0.22 8.20
C LEU A 40 14.62 -1.07 9.40
N ASP A 41 14.73 -0.53 10.61
CA ASP A 41 14.23 -1.19 11.82
C ASP A 41 12.70 -1.28 11.79
N VAL A 42 12.00 -0.18 11.49
CA VAL A 42 10.54 -0.13 11.40
C VAL A 42 9.98 -1.15 10.40
N VAL A 43 10.63 -1.32 9.24
CA VAL A 43 10.20 -2.31 8.24
C VAL A 43 10.78 -3.72 8.47
N GLY A 44 11.58 -3.91 9.53
CA GLY A 44 12.17 -5.20 9.90
C GLY A 44 13.23 -5.71 8.92
N LEU A 45 14.06 -4.81 8.38
CA LEU A 45 15.10 -5.14 7.39
C LEU A 45 16.52 -4.71 7.79
N GLN A 46 16.75 -4.41 9.08
CA GLN A 46 18.04 -3.94 9.58
C GLN A 46 19.21 -4.90 9.28
N GLU A 47 18.95 -6.21 9.39
CA GLU A 47 19.97 -7.24 9.11
C GLU A 47 20.27 -7.39 7.60
N PHE A 48 19.40 -6.88 6.74
CA PHE A 48 19.53 -6.97 5.27
C PHE A 48 20.07 -5.70 4.64
N LYS A 49 20.44 -4.70 5.41
CA LYS A 49 20.80 -3.35 4.95
C LYS A 49 21.93 -3.29 3.92
N GLU A 50 22.88 -4.20 3.98
CA GLU A 50 24.02 -4.27 3.07
C GLU A 50 23.78 -5.23 1.88
N LYS A 51 22.63 -5.93 1.86
CA LYS A 51 22.27 -6.84 0.78
C LYS A 51 21.89 -6.07 -0.49
N ALA A 52 22.17 -6.67 -1.64
CA ALA A 52 21.66 -6.19 -2.90
C ALA A 52 20.16 -6.49 -3.01
N VAL A 53 19.41 -5.65 -3.71
CA VAL A 53 17.94 -5.74 -3.80
C VAL A 53 17.49 -7.06 -4.41
N TYR A 54 18.22 -7.58 -5.39
CA TYR A 54 17.90 -8.86 -6.05
C TYR A 54 18.07 -10.10 -5.15
N GLU A 55 18.73 -9.97 -3.98
CA GLU A 55 18.84 -11.03 -2.98
C GLU A 55 17.59 -11.12 -2.07
N LEU A 56 16.64 -10.19 -2.21
CA LEU A 56 15.47 -10.08 -1.37
C LEU A 56 14.24 -10.74 -1.99
N SER A 57 13.35 -11.28 -1.15
CA SER A 57 12.01 -11.67 -1.59
C SER A 57 11.19 -10.46 -2.03
N GLY A 58 10.14 -10.67 -2.85
CA GLY A 58 9.26 -9.60 -3.31
C GLY A 58 8.65 -8.78 -2.16
N GLY A 59 8.23 -9.43 -1.07
CA GLY A 59 7.73 -8.73 0.13
C GLY A 59 8.80 -7.91 0.85
N MET A 60 10.06 -8.36 0.85
CA MET A 60 11.17 -7.56 1.40
C MET A 60 11.45 -6.36 0.49
N GLN A 61 11.45 -6.54 -0.82
CA GLN A 61 11.61 -5.44 -1.78
C GLN A 61 10.52 -4.38 -1.61
N GLN A 62 9.28 -4.80 -1.38
CA GLN A 62 8.17 -3.88 -1.15
C GLN A 62 8.34 -3.08 0.15
N ARG A 63 8.87 -3.69 1.22
CA ARG A 63 9.23 -2.97 2.45
C ARG A 63 10.37 -1.97 2.23
N VAL A 64 11.36 -2.30 1.42
CA VAL A 64 12.43 -1.36 1.02
C VAL A 64 11.83 -0.16 0.26
N ALA A 65 10.91 -0.41 -0.69
CA ALA A 65 10.24 0.65 -1.45
C ALA A 65 9.43 1.59 -0.54
N LEU A 66 8.74 1.03 0.46
CA LEU A 66 8.02 1.80 1.47
C LEU A 66 8.97 2.64 2.33
N ALA A 67 10.03 2.04 2.86
CA ALA A 67 11.05 2.75 3.64
C ALA A 67 11.71 3.88 2.83
N ARG A 68 12.05 3.64 1.55
CA ARG A 68 12.60 4.66 0.64
C ARG A 68 11.62 5.82 0.41
N CYS A 69 10.33 5.53 0.31
CA CYS A 69 9.31 6.56 0.18
C CYS A 69 9.25 7.42 1.44
N LEU A 70 9.21 6.79 2.62
CA LEU A 70 9.15 7.45 3.92
C LEU A 70 10.40 8.28 4.24
N ALA A 71 11.59 7.84 3.79
CA ALA A 71 12.85 8.55 4.01
C ALA A 71 12.88 9.97 3.42
N ASN A 72 11.97 10.26 2.50
CA ASN A 72 11.80 11.60 1.95
C ASN A 72 10.88 12.50 2.78
N ASP A 73 10.29 11.97 3.83
CA ASP A 73 9.31 12.65 4.69
C ASP A 73 8.17 13.34 3.90
N PRO A 74 7.43 12.61 3.05
CA PRO A 74 6.36 13.19 2.25
C PRO A 74 5.11 13.44 3.08
N ASP A 75 4.33 14.48 2.77
CA ASP A 75 3.00 14.71 3.37
C ASP A 75 1.95 13.72 2.84
N VAL A 76 2.11 13.30 1.58
CA VAL A 76 1.20 12.37 0.90
C VAL A 76 1.98 11.20 0.32
N ILE A 77 1.54 9.99 0.60
CA ILE A 77 2.09 8.74 0.07
C ILE A 77 1.12 8.17 -0.96
N LEU A 78 1.58 8.01 -2.20
CA LEU A 78 0.82 7.34 -3.26
C LEU A 78 1.28 5.87 -3.34
N MET A 79 0.34 4.94 -3.27
CA MET A 79 0.57 3.50 -3.40
C MET A 79 -0.29 2.96 -4.55
N ASP A 80 0.36 2.37 -5.55
CA ASP A 80 -0.30 1.82 -6.73
C ASP A 80 -0.11 0.30 -6.72
N GLU A 81 -1.19 -0.43 -6.41
CA GLU A 81 -1.25 -1.88 -6.24
C GLU A 81 -0.09 -2.47 -5.41
N PRO A 82 0.29 -1.89 -4.26
CA PRO A 82 1.53 -2.20 -3.57
C PRO A 82 1.59 -3.63 -3.03
N LEU A 83 0.46 -4.32 -2.90
CA LEU A 83 0.37 -5.64 -2.30
C LEU A 83 -0.07 -6.74 -3.26
N GLY A 84 -0.36 -6.39 -4.52
CA GLY A 84 -0.93 -7.30 -5.52
C GLY A 84 -0.05 -8.52 -5.82
N ALA A 85 1.27 -8.36 -5.84
CA ALA A 85 2.23 -9.42 -6.16
C ALA A 85 2.64 -10.29 -4.95
N LEU A 86 2.07 -10.05 -3.75
CA LEU A 86 2.46 -10.75 -2.52
C LEU A 86 1.59 -11.99 -2.26
N ASP A 87 2.20 -13.04 -1.71
CA ASP A 87 1.46 -14.15 -1.13
C ASP A 87 0.57 -13.70 0.05
N ALA A 88 -0.42 -14.52 0.41
CA ALA A 88 -1.44 -14.15 1.40
C ALA A 88 -0.84 -13.76 2.77
N LEU A 89 0.16 -14.52 3.26
CA LEU A 89 0.74 -14.27 4.58
C LEU A 89 1.60 -13.00 4.59
N THR A 90 2.40 -12.81 3.54
CA THR A 90 3.23 -11.61 3.37
C THR A 90 2.35 -10.37 3.18
N ARG A 91 1.25 -10.50 2.44
CA ARG A 91 0.26 -9.43 2.23
C ARG A 91 -0.35 -8.98 3.56
N GLU A 92 -0.80 -9.90 4.40
CA GLU A 92 -1.38 -9.60 5.73
C GLU A 92 -0.37 -8.83 6.62
N LYS A 93 0.89 -9.27 6.64
CA LYS A 93 1.96 -8.57 7.36
C LYS A 93 2.22 -7.16 6.83
N MET A 94 2.14 -6.98 5.51
CA MET A 94 2.31 -5.66 4.89
C MET A 94 1.11 -4.75 5.15
N GLN A 95 -0.11 -5.27 5.14
CA GLN A 95 -1.31 -4.52 5.52
C GLN A 95 -1.19 -3.99 6.95
N SER A 96 -0.82 -4.85 7.89
CA SER A 96 -0.59 -4.44 9.28
C SER A 96 0.52 -3.39 9.40
N LEU A 97 1.61 -3.51 8.63
CA LEU A 97 2.69 -2.52 8.60
C LEU A 97 2.21 -1.17 8.07
N VAL A 98 1.43 -1.15 6.99
CA VAL A 98 0.87 0.08 6.42
C VAL A 98 -0.03 0.80 7.42
N LEU A 99 -0.93 0.08 8.10
CA LEU A 99 -1.79 0.66 9.14
C LEU A 99 -0.99 1.23 10.31
N LYS A 100 0.02 0.50 10.78
CA LYS A 100 0.90 0.96 11.84
C LYS A 100 1.61 2.26 11.44
N LEU A 101 2.22 2.29 10.25
CA LEU A 101 2.92 3.47 9.73
C LEU A 101 1.98 4.65 9.53
N TRP A 102 0.79 4.42 9.01
CA TRP A 102 -0.22 5.46 8.88
C TRP A 102 -0.56 6.08 10.25
N LYS A 103 -0.80 5.26 11.26
CA LYS A 103 -1.13 5.73 12.63
C LYS A 103 0.01 6.48 13.29
N GLU A 104 1.25 5.97 13.16
CA GLU A 104 2.44 6.56 13.78
C GLU A 104 2.87 7.87 13.11
N THR A 105 2.72 7.97 11.79
CA THR A 105 3.19 9.14 11.04
C THR A 105 2.14 10.21 10.80
N GLY A 106 0.84 9.88 10.90
CA GLY A 106 -0.27 10.79 10.60
C GLY A 106 -0.32 11.25 9.14
N LYS A 107 0.40 10.58 8.23
CA LYS A 107 0.49 10.99 6.82
C LYS A 107 -0.76 10.59 6.05
N THR A 108 -1.06 11.35 5.00
CA THR A 108 -2.11 10.99 4.06
C THR A 108 -1.61 9.89 3.13
N ILE A 109 -2.32 8.76 3.07
CA ILE A 109 -2.02 7.65 2.15
C ILE A 109 -3.15 7.54 1.12
N ILE A 110 -2.80 7.57 -0.17
CA ILE A 110 -3.71 7.27 -1.27
C ILE A 110 -3.30 5.91 -1.83
N LEU A 111 -4.18 4.92 -1.65
CA LEU A 111 -3.97 3.55 -2.08
C LEU A 111 -4.88 3.25 -3.28
N ILE A 112 -4.30 2.79 -4.38
CA ILE A 112 -5.01 2.24 -5.55
C ILE A 112 -4.88 0.73 -5.47
N THR A 113 -5.99 0.03 -5.51
CA THR A 113 -6.03 -1.43 -5.50
C THR A 113 -7.29 -1.95 -6.21
N HIS A 114 -7.19 -3.13 -6.79
CA HIS A 114 -8.33 -3.87 -7.32
C HIS A 114 -8.92 -4.86 -6.30
N SER A 115 -8.32 -4.97 -5.12
CA SER A 115 -8.80 -5.82 -4.04
C SER A 115 -9.78 -5.06 -3.14
N VAL A 116 -11.06 -5.40 -3.22
CA VAL A 116 -12.11 -4.81 -2.36
C VAL A 116 -11.79 -5.02 -0.88
N GLU A 117 -11.29 -6.21 -0.53
CA GLU A 117 -10.93 -6.53 0.85
C GLU A 117 -9.79 -5.66 1.37
N GLU A 118 -8.78 -5.42 0.55
CA GLU A 118 -7.66 -4.53 0.89
C GLU A 118 -8.13 -3.09 1.07
N ALA A 119 -8.96 -2.59 0.15
CA ALA A 119 -9.52 -1.25 0.22
C ALA A 119 -10.38 -1.05 1.49
N LEU A 120 -11.16 -2.07 1.90
CA LEU A 120 -11.92 -2.04 3.13
C LEU A 120 -11.03 -2.02 4.37
N LEU A 121 -9.99 -2.85 4.42
CA LEU A 121 -9.11 -2.97 5.58
C LEU A 121 -8.25 -1.74 5.83
N LEU A 122 -7.75 -1.11 4.76
CA LEU A 122 -6.75 -0.06 4.83
C LEU A 122 -7.32 1.36 4.70
N GLY A 123 -8.53 1.51 4.15
CA GLY A 123 -9.12 2.81 3.89
C GLY A 123 -10.01 3.31 5.03
N GLU A 124 -9.85 4.56 5.46
CA GLU A 124 -10.89 5.29 6.19
C GLU A 124 -11.97 5.80 5.23
N ARG A 125 -11.54 6.11 4.00
CA ARG A 125 -12.37 6.61 2.92
C ARG A 125 -12.12 5.77 1.68
N LEU A 126 -13.14 5.08 1.20
CA LEU A 126 -13.08 4.24 -0.01
C LEU A 126 -13.85 4.93 -1.14
N ILE A 127 -13.22 5.02 -2.29
CA ILE A 127 -13.80 5.59 -3.50
C ILE A 127 -13.88 4.50 -4.56
N VAL A 128 -15.09 4.17 -4.98
CA VAL A 128 -15.35 3.28 -6.12
C VAL A 128 -15.34 4.11 -7.38
N MET A 129 -14.50 3.73 -8.33
CA MET A 129 -14.37 4.39 -9.63
C MET A 129 -15.13 3.62 -10.72
N ALA A 130 -15.98 4.31 -11.47
CA ALA A 130 -16.56 3.76 -12.69
C ALA A 130 -15.60 3.96 -13.87
N PRO A 131 -15.52 2.99 -14.80
CA PRO A 131 -14.70 3.12 -16.01
C PRO A 131 -15.42 3.94 -17.11
N ARG A 132 -14.64 4.40 -18.06
CA ARG A 132 -15.03 4.92 -19.41
C ARG A 132 -16.21 5.90 -19.47
N PRO A 133 -16.03 7.19 -19.15
CA PRO A 133 -14.80 7.77 -18.61
C PRO A 133 -14.65 7.48 -17.13
N GLY A 134 -13.41 7.49 -16.64
CA GLY A 134 -13.14 7.34 -15.21
C GLY A 134 -13.83 8.43 -14.40
N ARG A 135 -14.74 8.04 -13.51
CA ARG A 135 -15.47 8.95 -12.62
C ARG A 135 -15.73 8.31 -11.27
N ILE A 136 -15.89 9.13 -10.25
CA ILE A 136 -16.32 8.64 -8.94
C ILE A 136 -17.74 8.12 -9.07
N HIS A 137 -17.95 6.86 -8.73
CA HIS A 137 -19.26 6.21 -8.72
C HIS A 137 -19.88 6.29 -7.31
N LYS A 138 -19.11 5.91 -6.28
CA LYS A 138 -19.59 5.93 -4.90
C LYS A 138 -18.42 6.13 -3.93
N GLU A 139 -18.73 6.72 -2.79
CA GLU A 139 -17.79 6.96 -1.70
C GLU A 139 -18.33 6.37 -0.40
N TYR A 140 -17.45 5.79 0.39
CA TYR A 140 -17.74 5.24 1.71
C TYR A 140 -16.78 5.80 2.76
N ARG A 141 -17.29 5.98 3.96
CA ARG A 141 -16.49 6.14 5.18
C ARG A 141 -16.49 4.82 5.93
N LEU A 142 -15.33 4.35 6.32
CA LEU A 142 -15.10 3.02 6.86
C LEU A 142 -14.43 3.10 8.23
N PRO A 143 -14.83 2.26 9.20
CA PRO A 143 -14.20 2.22 10.51
C PRO A 143 -13.03 1.23 10.59
N PHE A 144 -12.81 0.42 9.56
CA PHE A 144 -11.98 -0.79 9.64
C PHE A 144 -10.49 -0.49 9.76
N ALA A 145 -9.98 0.58 9.14
CA ALA A 145 -8.59 0.97 9.25
C ALA A 145 -8.20 1.30 10.70
N GLU A 146 -9.02 2.08 11.40
CA GLU A 146 -8.80 2.39 12.82
C GLU A 146 -8.88 1.16 13.72
N LEU A 147 -9.83 0.27 13.45
CA LEU A 147 -9.93 -1.00 14.18
C LEU A 147 -8.69 -1.87 13.96
N GLY A 148 -8.19 -1.92 12.73
CA GLY A 148 -7.04 -2.74 12.34
C GLY A 148 -5.70 -2.30 12.91
N VAL A 149 -5.57 -1.04 13.37
CA VAL A 149 -4.35 -0.57 14.05
C VAL A 149 -4.10 -1.31 15.36
N ASN A 150 -5.17 -1.65 16.10
CA ASN A 150 -5.09 -2.20 17.45
C ASN A 150 -5.54 -3.67 17.54
N ALA A 151 -5.94 -4.28 16.43
CA ALA A 151 -6.47 -5.63 16.39
C ALA A 151 -5.81 -6.47 15.29
N ASP A 152 -5.91 -7.79 15.41
CA ASP A 152 -5.62 -8.70 14.31
C ASP A 152 -6.57 -8.41 13.15
N LEU A 153 -6.05 -8.26 11.94
CA LEU A 153 -6.85 -8.01 10.74
C LEU A 153 -7.90 -9.10 10.48
N ARG A 154 -7.66 -10.32 10.95
CA ARG A 154 -8.62 -11.42 10.89
C ARG A 154 -9.85 -11.15 11.76
N GLU A 155 -9.67 -10.50 12.90
CA GLU A 155 -10.79 -10.10 13.77
C GLU A 155 -11.57 -8.92 13.14
N VAL A 156 -10.87 -7.98 12.49
CA VAL A 156 -11.54 -6.90 11.76
C VAL A 156 -12.45 -7.43 10.66
N LYS A 157 -12.03 -8.48 9.94
CA LYS A 157 -12.84 -9.14 8.90
C LYS A 157 -14.10 -9.83 9.45
N LYS A 158 -14.16 -10.13 10.74
CA LYS A 158 -15.35 -10.69 11.41
C LYS A 158 -16.34 -9.62 11.84
N HIS A 159 -16.02 -8.34 11.69
CA HIS A 159 -16.93 -7.26 12.03
C HIS A 159 -18.24 -7.40 11.25
N PRO A 160 -19.42 -7.24 11.90
CA PRO A 160 -20.73 -7.50 11.28
C PRO A 160 -20.97 -6.75 9.97
N GLU A 161 -20.40 -5.55 9.83
CA GLU A 161 -20.55 -4.72 8.62
C GLU A 161 -19.53 -5.07 7.51
N PHE A 162 -18.45 -5.80 7.81
CA PHE A 162 -17.37 -6.04 6.85
C PHE A 162 -17.85 -6.90 5.67
N GLY A 163 -18.46 -8.03 5.93
CA GLY A 163 -19.01 -8.93 4.91
C GLY A 163 -20.06 -8.27 4.02
N PRO A 164 -21.14 -7.70 4.60
CA PRO A 164 -22.15 -6.98 3.82
C PRO A 164 -21.58 -5.84 2.97
N ARG A 165 -20.63 -5.07 3.49
CA ARG A 165 -19.97 -4.00 2.74
C ARG A 165 -19.15 -4.51 1.57
N ARG A 166 -18.42 -5.61 1.79
CA ARG A 166 -17.65 -6.28 0.74
C ARG A 166 -18.55 -6.75 -0.40
N GLU A 167 -19.65 -7.43 -0.08
CA GLU A 167 -20.60 -7.93 -1.09
C GLU A 167 -21.28 -6.78 -1.85
N GLU A 168 -21.68 -5.71 -1.16
CA GLU A 168 -22.25 -4.52 -1.80
C GLU A 168 -21.30 -3.94 -2.85
N ILE A 169 -20.01 -3.79 -2.51
CA ILE A 169 -19.02 -3.22 -3.44
C ILE A 169 -18.72 -4.16 -4.59
N LEU A 170 -18.62 -5.47 -4.35
CA LEU A 170 -18.40 -6.46 -5.40
C LEU A 170 -19.55 -6.49 -6.40
N ASN A 171 -20.79 -6.53 -5.94
CA ASN A 171 -21.96 -6.50 -6.81
C ASN A 171 -21.97 -5.24 -7.68
N MET A 172 -21.70 -4.08 -7.07
CA MET A 172 -21.61 -2.81 -7.80
C MET A 172 -20.53 -2.83 -8.89
N ILE A 173 -19.37 -3.45 -8.64
CA ILE A 173 -18.30 -3.58 -9.64
C ILE A 173 -18.75 -4.49 -10.78
N TRP A 174 -19.40 -5.62 -10.48
CA TRP A 174 -19.92 -6.54 -11.49
C TRP A 174 -20.99 -5.90 -12.36
N ASP A 175 -21.94 -5.18 -11.76
CA ASP A 175 -22.97 -4.46 -12.51
C ASP A 175 -22.34 -3.45 -13.52
N MET A 176 -21.30 -2.71 -13.08
CA MET A 176 -20.58 -1.79 -13.95
C MET A 176 -19.80 -2.49 -15.07
N GLU A 177 -19.27 -3.69 -14.84
CA GLU A 177 -18.57 -4.48 -15.87
C GLU A 177 -19.56 -5.06 -16.89
N GLU A 178 -20.73 -5.55 -16.45
CA GLU A 178 -21.79 -6.06 -17.32
C GLU A 178 -22.36 -4.97 -18.24
N GLU A 179 -22.59 -3.76 -17.73
CA GLU A 179 -23.03 -2.60 -18.53
C GLU A 179 -22.04 -2.30 -19.68
N ILE A 180 -20.73 -2.47 -19.43
CA ILE A 180 -19.70 -2.21 -20.44
C ILE A 180 -19.64 -3.33 -21.49
N MET A 181 -19.87 -4.58 -21.08
CA MET A 181 -19.88 -5.71 -22.00
C MET A 181 -21.12 -5.68 -22.89
N GLY A 182 -22.31 -5.40 -22.32
CA GLY A 182 -23.57 -5.28 -23.07
C GLY A 182 -23.52 -4.16 -24.11
N THR A 183 -22.94 -3.01 -23.79
CA THR A 183 -22.77 -1.90 -24.76
C THR A 183 -21.83 -2.22 -25.92
N LYS A 184 -20.96 -3.24 -25.81
CA LYS A 184 -20.10 -3.69 -26.92
C LYS A 184 -20.77 -4.66 -27.86
N GLU A 185 -21.71 -5.47 -27.39
CA GLU A 185 -22.49 -6.39 -28.23
C GLU A 185 -23.50 -5.64 -29.08
N ASP A 186 -24.09 -4.55 -28.56
CA ASP A 186 -25.06 -3.70 -29.31
C ASP A 186 -24.38 -2.79 -30.36
N ALA A 187 -23.03 -2.65 -30.32
CA ALA A 187 -22.27 -1.78 -31.23
C ALA A 187 -21.49 -2.54 -32.33
N ALA A 188 -21.61 -3.86 -32.40
CA ALA A 188 -20.96 -4.75 -33.39
C ALA A 188 -21.95 -5.31 -34.39
#